data_0375ebb9a592cbe26c08a63f00081c54
#
_entry.id   0375ebb9a592cbe26c08a63f00081c54
#
_cell.length_a   1.000
_cell.length_b   1.000
_cell.length_c   1.000
_cell.angle_alpha   90.00
_cell.angle_beta   90.00
_cell.angle_gamma   90.00
#
_symmetry.space_group_name_H-M   'P 1'
#
loop_
_entity.id
_entity.type
_entity.pdbx_description
1 polymer ?
#
loop_
_entity_poly.entity_id
_entity_poly.type
_entity_poly.pdbx_seq_one_letter_code
_entity_poly.pdbx_strand_id
1 'polypeptide(L)'
;MSALNKKSVKDIDVSGKRVLVRCDFNVPLQDGKITSDKRIVASLPTIKYLIDHHAKVILCSHLGRPKGEFKPEFSLAPVAARLSELLGQDVKMAKDVIGDSAKELAANLKDGEVMLLENVRFHAEETKNDPTFSKALASLADIYVNDAFGSAHRAHSSTTGVADYLPAVCGFLIQKEIEFMGGALENPKRPLVAILGGAKVSDKIGVINNLLDKVDTLIVGGGMAYIFFVAKGYHVGTSLFEADKVELAKEMMQKAVDKGVNFLLPIDNVISNEFAENAEYKTINSDEFPDGWMGMDIGPKTRELFANAIKGSGTVIWNGPMGVAEWDHFAGGTIAVATAVADSGAISIIGGGDSAAAVQKLGFADKMSHISTGGGASLEFLEGKELPGIAALNDK
;
A
#
# COMPACT_ATOMS: atom_id res chain seq x y z
N MET A 1 -3.20 -7.43 -19.91
CA MET A 1 -4.25 -6.40 -20.03
C MET A 1 -4.03 -5.34 -18.97
N SER A 2 -4.37 -4.08 -19.27
CA SER A 2 -4.23 -2.98 -18.32
C SER A 2 -5.16 -3.16 -17.12
N ALA A 3 -4.65 -2.94 -15.89
CA ALA A 3 -5.45 -2.91 -14.68
C ALA A 3 -6.55 -1.83 -14.75
N LEU A 4 -6.36 -0.76 -15.55
CA LEU A 4 -7.34 0.31 -15.74
C LEU A 4 -8.65 -0.14 -16.40
N ASN A 5 -8.68 -1.31 -17.03
CA ASN A 5 -9.85 -1.84 -17.76
C ASN A 5 -10.72 -2.77 -16.90
N LYS A 6 -10.66 -2.69 -15.59
CA LYS A 6 -11.46 -3.56 -14.71
C LYS A 6 -12.83 -2.95 -14.39
N LYS A 7 -13.84 -3.83 -14.34
CA LYS A 7 -15.19 -3.44 -13.89
C LYS A 7 -15.19 -3.11 -12.40
N SER A 8 -15.99 -2.11 -12.02
CA SER A 8 -16.28 -1.76 -10.63
C SER A 8 -17.71 -2.14 -10.25
N VAL A 9 -18.05 -1.93 -8.98
CA VAL A 9 -19.42 -2.14 -8.47
C VAL A 9 -20.47 -1.35 -9.25
N LYS A 10 -20.08 -0.25 -9.88
CA LYS A 10 -21.00 0.58 -10.71
C LYS A 10 -21.29 -0.05 -12.08
N ASP A 11 -20.51 -1.02 -12.50
CA ASP A 11 -20.62 -1.65 -13.82
C ASP A 11 -21.47 -2.92 -13.81
N ILE A 12 -22.09 -3.26 -12.69
CA ILE A 12 -22.90 -4.48 -12.52
C ILE A 12 -24.15 -4.18 -11.69
N ASP A 13 -25.25 -4.85 -12.01
CA ASP A 13 -26.49 -4.75 -11.22
C ASP A 13 -26.37 -5.62 -9.97
N VAL A 14 -26.44 -4.98 -8.79
CA VAL A 14 -26.33 -5.64 -7.49
C VAL A 14 -27.67 -5.75 -6.77
N SER A 15 -28.74 -5.15 -7.30
CA SER A 15 -30.04 -5.09 -6.64
C SER A 15 -30.63 -6.48 -6.40
N GLY A 16 -30.98 -6.77 -5.14
CA GLY A 16 -31.55 -8.04 -4.72
C GLY A 16 -30.59 -9.22 -4.73
N LYS A 17 -29.32 -9.00 -5.04
CA LYS A 17 -28.30 -10.06 -5.16
C LYS A 17 -27.45 -10.15 -3.90
N ARG A 18 -26.98 -11.38 -3.61
CA ARG A 18 -25.98 -11.60 -2.58
C ARG A 18 -24.61 -11.22 -3.11
N VAL A 19 -23.97 -10.28 -2.45
CA VAL A 19 -22.67 -9.73 -2.86
C VAL A 19 -21.64 -10.07 -1.79
N LEU A 20 -20.67 -10.90 -2.14
CA LEU A 20 -19.53 -11.21 -1.28
C LEU A 20 -18.47 -10.14 -1.49
N VAL A 21 -18.16 -9.36 -0.44
CA VAL A 21 -17.19 -8.27 -0.47
C VAL A 21 -15.96 -8.66 0.34
N ARG A 22 -14.81 -8.76 -0.33
CA ARG A 22 -13.53 -8.94 0.36
C ARG A 22 -13.03 -7.59 0.82
N CYS A 23 -13.03 -7.38 2.12
CA CYS A 23 -12.54 -6.17 2.78
C CYS A 23 -11.16 -6.40 3.42
N ASP A 24 -10.53 -5.32 3.84
CA ASP A 24 -9.37 -5.36 4.72
C ASP A 24 -9.77 -4.86 6.10
N PHE A 25 -10.09 -5.80 6.98
CA PHE A 25 -10.42 -5.57 8.38
C PHE A 25 -9.31 -6.06 9.31
N ASN A 26 -8.10 -6.18 8.80
CA ASN A 26 -6.92 -6.52 9.60
C ASN A 26 -6.51 -5.31 10.45
N VAL A 27 -7.34 -5.01 11.44
CA VAL A 27 -7.18 -3.86 12.32
C VAL A 27 -6.27 -4.18 13.51
N PRO A 28 -5.55 -3.19 14.05
CA PRO A 28 -4.79 -3.40 15.27
C PRO A 28 -5.73 -3.56 16.47
N LEU A 29 -5.45 -4.57 17.28
CA LEU A 29 -6.18 -4.87 18.51
C LEU A 29 -5.23 -4.80 19.71
N GLN A 30 -5.74 -4.28 20.83
CA GLN A 30 -5.07 -4.31 22.12
C GLN A 30 -6.10 -4.72 23.18
N ASP A 31 -5.84 -5.83 23.86
CA ASP A 31 -6.76 -6.40 24.86
C ASP A 31 -8.17 -6.60 24.31
N GLY A 32 -8.27 -7.10 23.08
CA GLY A 32 -9.55 -7.35 22.39
C GLY A 32 -10.27 -6.11 21.89
N LYS A 33 -9.65 -4.92 22.00
CA LYS A 33 -10.22 -3.65 21.54
C LYS A 33 -9.51 -3.12 20.31
N ILE A 34 -10.29 -2.58 19.38
CA ILE A 34 -9.76 -1.96 18.17
C ILE A 34 -9.10 -0.63 18.55
N THR A 35 -7.79 -0.48 18.24
CA THR A 35 -7.04 0.74 18.52
C THR A 35 -7.06 1.74 17.36
N SER A 36 -7.38 1.27 16.14
CA SER A 36 -7.60 2.11 14.97
C SER A 36 -8.64 1.47 14.07
N ASP A 37 -9.65 2.22 13.70
CA ASP A 37 -10.73 1.77 12.81
C ASP A 37 -10.58 2.28 11.37
N LYS A 38 -9.43 2.84 11.03
CA LYS A 38 -9.19 3.47 9.71
C LYS A 38 -9.54 2.56 8.54
N ARG A 39 -9.15 1.28 8.61
CA ARG A 39 -9.45 0.29 7.55
C ARG A 39 -10.93 0.00 7.44
N ILE A 40 -11.64 -0.04 8.56
CA ILE A 40 -13.09 -0.22 8.58
C ILE A 40 -13.79 0.98 7.94
N VAL A 41 -13.41 2.18 8.36
CA VAL A 41 -13.97 3.43 7.81
C VAL A 41 -13.71 3.53 6.30
N ALA A 42 -12.52 3.14 5.85
CA ALA A 42 -12.17 3.15 4.43
C ALA A 42 -13.04 2.22 3.57
N SER A 43 -13.61 1.17 4.15
CA SER A 43 -14.51 0.23 3.46
C SER A 43 -15.95 0.74 3.33
N LEU A 44 -16.34 1.74 4.11
CA LEU A 44 -17.72 2.22 4.18
C LEU A 44 -18.30 2.70 2.85
N PRO A 45 -17.58 3.43 1.99
CA PRO A 45 -18.14 3.86 0.71
C PRO A 45 -18.68 2.70 -0.15
N THR A 46 -17.92 1.61 -0.25
CA THR A 46 -18.36 0.41 -0.99
C THR A 46 -19.54 -0.26 -0.31
N ILE A 47 -19.48 -0.44 1.01
CA ILE A 47 -20.55 -1.09 1.77
C ILE A 47 -21.85 -0.27 1.68
N LYS A 48 -21.78 1.05 1.88
CA LYS A 48 -22.94 1.94 1.81
C LYS A 48 -23.55 1.99 0.40
N TYR A 49 -22.70 1.99 -0.63
CA TYR A 49 -23.16 1.91 -2.01
C TYR A 49 -24.02 0.65 -2.24
N LEU A 50 -23.53 -0.49 -1.77
CA LEU A 50 -24.25 -1.76 -1.91
C LEU A 50 -25.57 -1.77 -1.12
N ILE A 51 -25.57 -1.23 0.09
CA ILE A 51 -26.81 -1.07 0.90
C ILE A 51 -27.82 -0.20 0.15
N ASP A 52 -27.38 0.97 -0.34
CA ASP A 52 -28.24 1.93 -1.03
C ASP A 52 -28.79 1.39 -2.36
N HIS A 53 -28.13 0.42 -2.96
CA HIS A 53 -28.54 -0.26 -4.19
C HIS A 53 -29.23 -1.59 -3.93
N HIS A 54 -29.71 -1.81 -2.70
CA HIS A 54 -30.54 -2.95 -2.31
C HIS A 54 -29.88 -4.32 -2.44
N ALA A 55 -28.56 -4.38 -2.31
CA ALA A 55 -27.81 -5.63 -2.27
C ALA A 55 -27.96 -6.31 -0.91
N LYS A 56 -27.76 -7.63 -0.89
CA LYS A 56 -27.56 -8.43 0.33
C LYS A 56 -26.06 -8.55 0.52
N VAL A 57 -25.51 -7.89 1.55
CA VAL A 57 -24.07 -7.67 1.68
C VAL A 57 -23.44 -8.71 2.60
N ILE A 58 -22.52 -9.50 2.07
CA ILE A 58 -21.76 -10.51 2.81
C ILE A 58 -20.29 -10.08 2.83
N LEU A 59 -19.79 -9.66 3.99
CA LEU A 59 -18.43 -9.18 4.16
C LEU A 59 -17.51 -10.32 4.61
N CYS A 60 -16.28 -10.34 4.10
CA CYS A 60 -15.25 -11.25 4.55
C CYS A 60 -13.89 -10.55 4.63
N SER A 61 -13.05 -11.00 5.53
CA SER A 61 -11.68 -10.50 5.72
C SER A 61 -10.84 -11.50 6.50
N HIS A 62 -9.54 -11.30 6.47
CA HIS A 62 -8.62 -11.88 7.44
C HIS A 62 -8.35 -10.91 8.58
N LEU A 63 -7.84 -11.43 9.69
CA LEU A 63 -7.29 -10.68 10.80
C LEU A 63 -6.14 -11.47 11.40
N GLY A 64 -4.95 -10.87 11.43
CA GLY A 64 -3.77 -11.52 11.97
C GLY A 64 -3.36 -12.80 11.23
N ARG A 65 -2.68 -13.69 11.96
CA ARG A 65 -2.15 -14.96 11.44
C ARG A 65 -2.53 -16.14 12.34
N PRO A 66 -3.79 -16.59 12.33
CA PRO A 66 -4.24 -17.70 13.17
C PRO A 66 -3.77 -19.08 12.69
N LYS A 67 -3.14 -19.16 11.52
CA LYS A 67 -2.53 -20.39 10.96
C LYS A 67 -3.52 -21.54 10.73
N GLY A 68 -4.70 -21.24 10.23
CA GLY A 68 -5.68 -22.25 9.87
C GLY A 68 -6.46 -22.83 11.03
N GLU A 69 -6.46 -22.18 12.19
CA GLU A 69 -7.16 -22.62 13.38
C GLU A 69 -8.06 -21.51 13.93
N PHE A 70 -9.17 -21.89 14.56
CA PHE A 70 -9.98 -20.93 15.30
C PHE A 70 -9.21 -20.46 16.53
N LYS A 71 -9.05 -19.15 16.64
CA LYS A 71 -8.44 -18.47 17.80
C LYS A 71 -9.28 -17.27 18.17
N PRO A 72 -9.88 -17.22 19.38
CA PRO A 72 -10.78 -16.12 19.78
C PRO A 72 -10.17 -14.75 19.64
N GLU A 73 -8.87 -14.61 19.88
CA GLU A 73 -8.12 -13.33 19.76
C GLU A 73 -8.07 -12.79 18.34
N PHE A 74 -8.33 -13.62 17.32
CA PHE A 74 -8.37 -13.23 15.92
C PHE A 74 -9.79 -13.24 15.34
N SER A 75 -10.82 -13.32 16.20
CA SER A 75 -12.21 -13.20 15.75
C SER A 75 -12.50 -11.80 15.20
N LEU A 76 -13.33 -11.74 14.17
CA LEU A 76 -13.84 -10.48 13.60
C LEU A 76 -15.03 -9.91 14.37
N ALA A 77 -15.44 -10.51 15.48
CA ALA A 77 -16.58 -10.01 16.27
C ALA A 77 -16.44 -8.54 16.67
N PRO A 78 -15.27 -8.03 17.11
CA PRO A 78 -15.10 -6.58 17.38
C PRO A 78 -15.33 -5.71 16.15
N VAL A 79 -14.97 -6.21 14.96
CA VAL A 79 -15.18 -5.49 13.69
C VAL A 79 -16.67 -5.41 13.37
N ALA A 80 -17.42 -6.49 13.55
CA ALA A 80 -18.87 -6.50 13.36
C ALA A 80 -19.57 -5.47 14.26
N ALA A 81 -19.17 -5.39 15.53
CA ALA A 81 -19.70 -4.42 16.47
C ALA A 81 -19.41 -2.98 16.02
N ARG A 82 -18.16 -2.70 15.59
CA ARG A 82 -17.78 -1.36 15.12
C ARG A 82 -18.49 -0.98 13.83
N LEU A 83 -18.63 -1.91 12.89
CA LEU A 83 -19.39 -1.71 11.66
C LEU A 83 -20.84 -1.36 11.94
N SER A 84 -21.47 -2.06 12.90
CA SER A 84 -22.86 -1.79 13.30
C SER A 84 -23.03 -0.36 13.79
N GLU A 85 -22.09 0.15 14.59
CA GLU A 85 -22.09 1.54 15.05
C GLU A 85 -21.95 2.51 13.88
N LEU A 86 -20.98 2.27 12.99
CA LEU A 86 -20.68 3.17 11.87
C LEU A 86 -21.79 3.18 10.80
N LEU A 87 -22.43 2.06 10.57
CA LEU A 87 -23.53 1.94 9.60
C LEU A 87 -24.89 2.34 10.17
N GLY A 88 -25.02 2.41 11.50
CA GLY A 88 -26.31 2.69 12.16
C GLY A 88 -27.33 1.58 11.95
N GLN A 89 -26.89 0.36 11.67
CA GLN A 89 -27.72 -0.83 11.53
C GLN A 89 -26.98 -2.08 12.00
N ASP A 90 -27.70 -3.13 12.33
CA ASP A 90 -27.11 -4.38 12.78
C ASP A 90 -26.30 -5.07 11.68
N VAL A 91 -25.07 -5.45 11.99
CA VAL A 91 -24.23 -6.31 11.15
C VAL A 91 -24.29 -7.70 11.76
N LYS A 92 -24.89 -8.65 11.05
CA LYS A 92 -25.08 -10.01 11.52
C LYS A 92 -23.76 -10.77 11.45
N MET A 93 -23.27 -11.25 12.59
CA MET A 93 -22.00 -11.98 12.67
C MET A 93 -22.22 -13.48 12.54
N ALA A 94 -21.61 -14.09 11.53
CA ALA A 94 -21.55 -15.54 11.40
C ALA A 94 -20.56 -16.14 12.41
N LYS A 95 -20.81 -17.36 12.83
CA LYS A 95 -19.92 -18.11 13.73
C LYS A 95 -18.82 -18.87 13.01
N ASP A 96 -18.91 -18.95 11.70
CA ASP A 96 -17.98 -19.67 10.82
C ASP A 96 -17.79 -18.92 9.49
N VAL A 97 -17.07 -19.53 8.56
CA VAL A 97 -16.78 -18.93 7.24
C VAL A 97 -17.64 -19.57 6.15
N ILE A 98 -17.68 -20.90 6.10
CA ILE A 98 -18.37 -21.68 5.05
C ILE A 98 -19.30 -22.75 5.64
N GLY A 99 -19.51 -22.71 6.94
CA GLY A 99 -20.34 -23.70 7.66
C GLY A 99 -21.81 -23.32 7.71
N ASP A 100 -22.55 -24.02 8.59
CA ASP A 100 -24.00 -23.87 8.70
C ASP A 100 -24.43 -22.46 9.11
N SER A 101 -23.69 -21.81 10.00
CA SER A 101 -23.97 -20.42 10.43
C SER A 101 -23.92 -19.44 9.27
N ALA A 102 -22.84 -19.48 8.49
CA ALA A 102 -22.67 -18.62 7.31
C ALA A 102 -23.76 -18.87 6.27
N LYS A 103 -24.06 -20.13 5.98
CA LYS A 103 -25.07 -20.52 4.99
C LYS A 103 -26.48 -20.07 5.40
N GLU A 104 -26.84 -20.24 6.65
CA GLU A 104 -28.15 -19.86 7.17
C GLU A 104 -28.32 -18.33 7.15
N LEU A 105 -27.35 -17.58 7.66
CA LEU A 105 -27.40 -16.12 7.64
C LEU A 105 -27.46 -15.59 6.21
N ALA A 106 -26.65 -16.12 5.29
CA ALA A 106 -26.66 -15.69 3.89
C ALA A 106 -28.01 -15.99 3.21
N ALA A 107 -28.59 -17.14 3.48
CA ALA A 107 -29.89 -17.54 2.92
C ALA A 107 -31.04 -16.65 3.40
N ASN A 108 -30.97 -16.15 4.63
CA ASN A 108 -32.02 -15.32 5.25
C ASN A 108 -31.76 -13.82 5.15
N LEU A 109 -30.64 -13.43 4.54
CA LEU A 109 -30.27 -12.01 4.39
C LEU A 109 -31.25 -11.31 3.46
N LYS A 110 -31.70 -10.11 3.88
CA LYS A 110 -32.65 -9.27 3.11
C LYS A 110 -31.88 -8.14 2.40
N ASP A 111 -32.56 -7.54 1.42
CA ASP A 111 -32.02 -6.38 0.68
C ASP A 111 -31.61 -5.27 1.65
N GLY A 112 -30.40 -4.78 1.51
CA GLY A 112 -29.84 -3.71 2.36
C GLY A 112 -29.27 -4.20 3.70
N GLU A 113 -29.44 -5.47 4.02
CA GLU A 113 -28.82 -6.04 5.23
C GLU A 113 -27.37 -6.44 5.01
N VAL A 114 -26.60 -6.46 6.10
CA VAL A 114 -25.16 -6.75 6.10
C VAL A 114 -24.84 -7.86 7.07
N MET A 115 -24.03 -8.81 6.65
CA MET A 115 -23.44 -9.82 7.51
C MET A 115 -21.92 -9.85 7.35
N LEU A 116 -21.23 -10.35 8.37
CA LEU A 116 -19.79 -10.56 8.36
C LEU A 116 -19.47 -12.02 8.66
N LEU A 117 -18.67 -12.65 7.81
CA LEU A 117 -18.14 -13.98 8.04
C LEU A 117 -17.02 -13.92 9.10
N GLU A 118 -16.77 -15.05 9.75
CA GLU A 118 -15.60 -15.14 10.63
C GLU A 118 -14.30 -15.10 9.80
N ASN A 119 -13.17 -14.90 10.48
CA ASN A 119 -11.85 -14.75 9.88
C ASN A 119 -11.55 -15.86 8.88
N VAL A 120 -11.37 -15.51 7.62
CA VAL A 120 -11.12 -16.49 6.54
C VAL A 120 -9.84 -17.31 6.78
N ARG A 121 -8.87 -16.77 7.52
CA ARG A 121 -7.63 -17.47 7.88
C ARG A 121 -7.79 -18.46 9.03
N PHE A 122 -8.99 -18.64 9.57
CA PHE A 122 -9.28 -19.80 10.41
C PHE A 122 -9.29 -21.10 9.60
N HIS A 123 -9.33 -20.99 8.27
CA HIS A 123 -9.14 -22.11 7.35
C HIS A 123 -7.77 -22.05 6.71
N ALA A 124 -7.00 -23.15 6.82
CA ALA A 124 -5.69 -23.27 6.17
C ALA A 124 -5.79 -23.19 4.64
N GLU A 125 -6.93 -23.56 4.08
CA GLU A 125 -7.23 -23.56 2.66
C GLU A 125 -7.26 -22.14 2.05
N GLU A 126 -7.52 -21.12 2.87
CA GLU A 126 -7.59 -19.72 2.41
C GLU A 126 -6.26 -19.29 1.76
N THR A 127 -5.14 -19.43 2.48
CA THR A 127 -3.82 -19.02 1.98
C THR A 127 -3.27 -19.93 0.89
N LYS A 128 -3.79 -21.13 0.77
CA LYS A 128 -3.43 -22.09 -0.29
C LYS A 128 -4.22 -21.88 -1.56
N ASN A 129 -5.18 -20.97 -1.55
CA ASN A 129 -6.11 -20.77 -2.67
C ASN A 129 -6.77 -22.09 -3.11
N ASP A 130 -7.21 -22.89 -2.13
CA ASP A 130 -7.79 -24.20 -2.38
C ASP A 130 -9.10 -24.08 -3.18
N PRO A 131 -9.26 -24.79 -4.33
CA PRO A 131 -10.45 -24.65 -5.16
C PRO A 131 -11.73 -25.05 -4.47
N THR A 132 -11.71 -26.08 -3.63
CA THR A 132 -12.91 -26.55 -2.91
C THR A 132 -13.37 -25.50 -1.89
N PHE A 133 -12.45 -24.91 -1.15
CA PHE A 133 -12.74 -23.82 -0.22
C PHE A 133 -13.23 -22.57 -0.97
N SER A 134 -12.56 -22.20 -2.05
CA SER A 134 -12.96 -21.05 -2.89
C SER A 134 -14.37 -21.22 -3.44
N LYS A 135 -14.72 -22.41 -3.92
CA LYS A 135 -16.06 -22.72 -4.42
C LYS A 135 -17.11 -22.67 -3.32
N ALA A 136 -16.79 -23.19 -2.13
CA ALA A 136 -17.68 -23.14 -0.96
C ALA A 136 -17.96 -21.69 -0.53
N LEU A 137 -16.91 -20.85 -0.50
CA LEU A 137 -17.05 -19.43 -0.20
C LEU A 137 -17.90 -18.72 -1.25
N ALA A 138 -17.66 -18.97 -2.53
CA ALA A 138 -18.41 -18.42 -3.65
C ALA A 138 -19.89 -18.83 -3.63
N SER A 139 -20.20 -20.03 -3.13
CA SER A 139 -21.57 -20.55 -3.07
C SER A 139 -22.51 -19.71 -2.20
N LEU A 140 -21.97 -18.86 -1.32
CA LEU A 140 -22.75 -17.96 -0.47
C LEU A 140 -23.34 -16.76 -1.24
N ALA A 141 -22.84 -16.46 -2.43
CA ALA A 141 -23.16 -15.21 -3.12
C ALA A 141 -23.40 -15.38 -4.62
N ASP A 142 -23.89 -14.32 -5.24
CA ASP A 142 -24.14 -14.21 -6.70
C ASP A 142 -23.07 -13.38 -7.40
N ILE A 143 -22.42 -12.48 -6.67
CA ILE A 143 -21.42 -11.53 -7.17
C ILE A 143 -20.30 -11.44 -6.16
N TYR A 144 -19.07 -11.30 -6.66
CA TYR A 144 -17.87 -11.04 -5.85
C TYR A 144 -17.35 -9.62 -6.08
N VAL A 145 -17.05 -8.92 -4.99
CA VAL A 145 -16.41 -7.60 -4.99
C VAL A 145 -15.11 -7.67 -4.21
N ASN A 146 -14.00 -7.32 -4.84
CA ASN A 146 -12.73 -7.16 -4.13
C ASN A 146 -12.50 -5.69 -3.80
N ASP A 147 -12.43 -5.38 -2.52
CA ASP A 147 -12.16 -4.03 -2.00
C ASP A 147 -10.93 -3.99 -1.10
N ALA A 148 -10.11 -5.02 -1.14
CA ALA A 148 -8.94 -5.19 -0.29
C ALA A 148 -7.64 -5.09 -1.11
N PHE A 149 -7.24 -3.87 -1.44
CA PHE A 149 -6.02 -3.64 -2.22
C PHE A 149 -4.78 -4.17 -1.49
N GLY A 150 -4.68 -3.99 -0.17
CA GLY A 150 -3.55 -4.46 0.63
C GLY A 150 -3.31 -5.97 0.60
N SER A 151 -4.31 -6.75 0.19
CA SER A 151 -4.21 -8.21 0.03
C SER A 151 -4.25 -8.67 -1.42
N ALA A 152 -4.37 -7.74 -2.38
CA ALA A 152 -4.55 -8.08 -3.80
C ALA A 152 -3.31 -8.70 -4.46
N HIS A 153 -2.14 -8.56 -3.85
CA HIS A 153 -0.89 -9.16 -4.33
C HIS A 153 -0.74 -10.63 -3.97
N ARG A 154 -1.66 -11.19 -3.19
CA ARG A 154 -1.63 -12.59 -2.75
C ARG A 154 -2.77 -13.38 -3.37
N ALA A 155 -2.45 -14.50 -4.00
CA ALA A 155 -3.42 -15.41 -4.59
C ALA A 155 -4.04 -16.32 -3.50
N HIS A 156 -4.93 -15.77 -2.69
CA HIS A 156 -5.70 -16.49 -1.68
C HIS A 156 -7.12 -16.77 -2.17
N SER A 157 -7.86 -17.66 -1.50
CA SER A 157 -9.23 -17.99 -1.90
C SER A 157 -10.15 -16.77 -1.91
N SER A 158 -10.15 -15.96 -0.84
CA SER A 158 -11.04 -14.80 -0.73
C SER A 158 -10.62 -13.60 -1.58
N THR A 159 -9.37 -13.55 -2.05
CA THR A 159 -8.87 -12.45 -2.88
C THR A 159 -8.83 -12.81 -4.37
N THR A 160 -8.74 -14.07 -4.71
CA THR A 160 -8.49 -14.54 -6.09
C THR A 160 -9.37 -15.72 -6.49
N GLY A 161 -9.29 -16.83 -5.77
CA GLY A 161 -9.94 -18.09 -6.17
C GLY A 161 -11.44 -18.00 -6.29
N VAL A 162 -12.09 -17.23 -5.44
CA VAL A 162 -13.55 -17.03 -5.47
C VAL A 162 -14.03 -16.43 -6.79
N ALA A 163 -13.20 -15.66 -7.46
CA ALA A 163 -13.50 -15.03 -8.75
C ALA A 163 -13.63 -16.03 -9.91
N ASP A 164 -13.16 -17.25 -9.74
CA ASP A 164 -13.34 -18.32 -10.75
C ASP A 164 -14.80 -18.80 -10.82
N TYR A 165 -15.61 -18.52 -9.81
CA TYR A 165 -16.97 -19.05 -9.66
C TYR A 165 -18.06 -17.99 -9.71
N LEU A 166 -17.72 -16.71 -9.69
CA LEU A 166 -18.65 -15.59 -9.64
C LEU A 166 -18.24 -14.48 -10.59
N PRO A 167 -19.18 -13.69 -11.13
CA PRO A 167 -18.85 -12.39 -11.68
C PRO A 167 -18.08 -11.58 -10.63
N ALA A 168 -16.96 -10.99 -11.03
CA ALA A 168 -16.03 -10.37 -10.11
C ALA A 168 -15.72 -8.93 -10.55
N VAL A 169 -15.92 -7.99 -9.64
CA VAL A 169 -15.67 -6.56 -9.87
C VAL A 169 -14.90 -5.96 -8.70
N CYS A 170 -14.35 -4.77 -8.86
CA CYS A 170 -13.67 -4.07 -7.75
C CYS A 170 -14.62 -3.13 -7.01
N GLY A 171 -14.35 -2.95 -5.72
CA GLY A 171 -14.92 -1.88 -4.92
C GLY A 171 -14.20 -0.55 -5.15
N PHE A 172 -14.65 0.50 -4.48
CA PHE A 172 -14.11 1.85 -4.67
C PHE A 172 -12.67 2.02 -4.20
N LEU A 173 -12.23 1.26 -3.19
CA LEU A 173 -10.83 1.32 -2.73
C LEU A 173 -9.87 0.81 -3.80
N ILE A 174 -10.14 -0.36 -4.37
CA ILE A 174 -9.31 -0.90 -5.45
C ILE A 174 -9.42 -0.03 -6.70
N GLN A 175 -10.61 0.45 -7.03
CA GLN A 175 -10.80 1.34 -8.19
C GLN A 175 -9.91 2.58 -8.08
N LYS A 176 -9.87 3.22 -6.92
CA LYS A 176 -9.05 4.40 -6.69
C LYS A 176 -7.56 4.11 -6.80
N GLU A 177 -7.10 2.98 -6.22
CA GLU A 177 -5.71 2.56 -6.34
C GLU A 177 -5.31 2.30 -7.79
N ILE A 178 -6.15 1.60 -8.54
CA ILE A 178 -5.92 1.32 -9.96
C ILE A 178 -5.87 2.62 -10.78
N GLU A 179 -6.82 3.52 -10.57
CA GLU A 179 -6.89 4.79 -11.31
C GLU A 179 -5.65 5.65 -11.08
N PHE A 180 -5.24 5.81 -9.83
CA PHE A 180 -4.10 6.66 -9.51
C PHE A 180 -2.77 6.01 -9.87
N MET A 181 -2.49 4.81 -9.36
CA MET A 181 -1.21 4.16 -9.61
C MET A 181 -1.09 3.63 -11.05
N GLY A 182 -2.15 3.04 -11.57
CA GLY A 182 -2.18 2.59 -12.97
C GLY A 182 -2.05 3.75 -13.92
N GLY A 183 -2.77 4.84 -13.69
CA GLY A 183 -2.67 6.07 -14.49
C GLY A 183 -1.27 6.67 -14.48
N ALA A 184 -0.63 6.70 -13.32
CA ALA A 184 0.74 7.20 -13.16
C ALA A 184 1.78 6.36 -13.91
N LEU A 185 1.58 5.05 -13.97
CA LEU A 185 2.51 4.14 -14.65
C LEU A 185 2.26 4.03 -16.15
N GLU A 186 1.01 4.08 -16.59
CA GLU A 186 0.64 3.84 -18.00
C GLU A 186 0.52 5.12 -18.82
N ASN A 187 -0.01 6.20 -18.23
CA ASN A 187 -0.25 7.47 -18.93
C ASN A 187 -0.10 8.67 -17.99
N PRO A 188 1.09 8.90 -17.42
CA PRO A 188 1.28 9.98 -16.48
C PRO A 188 1.22 11.36 -17.14
N LYS A 189 0.73 12.35 -16.38
CA LYS A 189 0.97 13.75 -16.72
C LYS A 189 2.43 14.05 -16.40
N ARG A 190 3.20 14.44 -17.43
CA ARG A 190 4.65 14.67 -17.30
C ARG A 190 4.98 16.12 -16.91
N PRO A 191 6.11 16.39 -16.27
CA PRO A 191 7.15 15.43 -15.89
C PRO A 191 6.68 14.46 -14.79
N LEU A 192 7.06 13.17 -14.92
CA LEU A 192 6.86 12.16 -13.90
C LEU A 192 8.08 12.04 -13.02
N VAL A 193 7.91 12.32 -11.74
CA VAL A 193 8.97 12.26 -10.72
C VAL A 193 8.65 11.14 -9.74
N ALA A 194 9.57 10.21 -9.56
CA ALA A 194 9.49 9.20 -8.52
C ALA A 194 10.50 9.52 -7.41
N ILE A 195 10.05 9.33 -6.17
CA ILE A 195 10.85 9.56 -4.96
C ILE A 195 10.83 8.27 -4.15
N LEU A 196 11.99 7.67 -3.99
CA LEU A 196 12.16 6.42 -3.25
C LEU A 196 13.09 6.62 -2.06
N GLY A 197 12.66 6.11 -0.92
CA GLY A 197 13.45 6.07 0.30
C GLY A 197 13.33 4.71 0.98
N GLY A 198 13.85 4.61 2.19
CA GLY A 198 13.87 3.37 2.95
C GLY A 198 15.27 2.88 3.22
N ALA A 199 15.41 1.71 3.85
CA ALA A 199 16.69 1.25 4.39
C ALA A 199 17.54 0.46 3.39
N LYS A 200 16.92 -0.35 2.52
CA LYS A 200 17.64 -1.33 1.70
C LYS A 200 17.24 -1.25 0.22
N VAL A 201 18.23 -1.29 -0.65
CA VAL A 201 17.99 -1.32 -2.10
C VAL A 201 17.33 -2.62 -2.54
N SER A 202 17.63 -3.74 -1.89
CA SER A 202 17.05 -5.05 -2.22
C SER A 202 15.53 -5.08 -2.10
N ASP A 203 14.97 -4.29 -1.20
CA ASP A 203 13.51 -4.21 -1.01
C ASP A 203 12.81 -3.50 -2.19
N LYS A 204 13.55 -2.73 -3.00
CA LYS A 204 13.00 -1.88 -4.06
C LYS A 204 13.65 -2.05 -5.43
N ILE A 205 14.41 -3.13 -5.64
CA ILE A 205 15.09 -3.38 -6.93
C ILE A 205 14.09 -3.40 -8.09
N GLY A 206 13.00 -4.16 -7.95
CA GLY A 206 11.97 -4.25 -8.97
C GLY A 206 11.27 -2.94 -9.23
N VAL A 207 11.02 -2.16 -8.19
CA VAL A 207 10.42 -0.82 -8.29
C VAL A 207 11.35 0.11 -9.06
N ILE A 208 12.63 0.16 -8.70
CA ILE A 208 13.63 1.00 -9.36
C ILE A 208 13.72 0.64 -10.85
N ASN A 209 13.87 -0.64 -11.16
CA ASN A 209 14.00 -1.09 -12.54
C ASN A 209 12.77 -0.74 -13.39
N ASN A 210 11.57 -0.93 -12.86
CA ASN A 210 10.35 -0.58 -13.59
C ASN A 210 10.20 0.93 -13.77
N LEU A 211 10.47 1.71 -12.71
CA LEU A 211 10.34 3.17 -12.77
C LEU A 211 11.39 3.82 -13.68
N LEU A 212 12.60 3.28 -13.76
CA LEU A 212 13.62 3.79 -14.69
C LEU A 212 13.18 3.74 -16.16
N ASP A 213 12.27 2.83 -16.50
CA ASP A 213 11.70 2.77 -17.86
C ASP A 213 10.60 3.82 -18.09
N LYS A 214 10.13 4.50 -17.06
CA LYS A 214 8.91 5.31 -17.12
C LYS A 214 9.08 6.77 -16.70
N VAL A 215 9.98 7.05 -15.76
CA VAL A 215 10.10 8.37 -15.12
C VAL A 215 11.01 9.33 -15.88
N ASP A 216 10.76 10.62 -15.69
CA ASP A 216 11.67 11.68 -16.14
C ASP A 216 12.76 11.94 -15.10
N THR A 217 12.42 11.85 -13.82
CA THR A 217 13.34 12.02 -12.69
C THR A 217 13.10 10.93 -11.65
N LEU A 218 14.18 10.33 -11.16
CA LEU A 218 14.18 9.42 -10.02
C LEU A 218 15.03 10.01 -8.89
N ILE A 219 14.40 10.25 -7.76
CA ILE A 219 15.02 10.74 -6.54
C ILE A 219 15.19 9.58 -5.57
N VAL A 220 16.38 9.36 -5.06
CA VAL A 220 16.68 8.32 -4.06
C VAL A 220 17.23 8.98 -2.80
N GLY A 221 16.59 8.69 -1.68
CA GLY A 221 17.02 9.14 -0.36
C GLY A 221 16.95 7.99 0.66
N GLY A 222 17.08 8.34 1.93
CA GLY A 222 17.08 7.34 3.01
C GLY A 222 18.31 6.45 3.01
N GLY A 223 18.25 5.36 3.77
CA GLY A 223 19.38 4.43 3.92
C GLY A 223 19.81 3.76 2.63
N MET A 224 18.89 3.55 1.70
CA MET A 224 19.22 2.93 0.41
C MET A 224 20.09 3.80 -0.50
N ALA A 225 20.29 5.09 -0.19
CA ALA A 225 21.16 5.96 -0.95
C ALA A 225 22.65 5.61 -0.76
N TYR A 226 23.02 5.06 0.38
CA TYR A 226 24.44 4.81 0.73
C TYR A 226 25.11 3.79 -0.19
N ILE A 227 24.39 2.80 -0.66
CA ILE A 227 24.94 1.84 -1.62
C ILE A 227 25.32 2.51 -2.94
N PHE A 228 24.57 3.52 -3.35
CA PHE A 228 24.90 4.29 -4.56
C PHE A 228 26.13 5.16 -4.35
N PHE A 229 26.35 5.68 -3.13
CA PHE A 229 27.59 6.38 -2.79
C PHE A 229 28.80 5.45 -2.87
N VAL A 230 28.68 4.24 -2.31
CA VAL A 230 29.73 3.23 -2.41
C VAL A 230 30.00 2.85 -3.87
N ALA A 231 28.97 2.71 -4.68
CA ALA A 231 29.08 2.44 -6.11
C ALA A 231 29.82 3.57 -6.86
N LYS A 232 29.72 4.81 -6.36
CA LYS A 232 30.46 5.98 -6.88
C LYS A 232 31.89 6.08 -6.34
N GLY A 233 32.28 5.19 -5.42
CA GLY A 233 33.60 5.22 -4.78
C GLY A 233 33.69 6.07 -3.52
N TYR A 234 32.55 6.51 -2.96
CA TYR A 234 32.53 7.28 -1.71
C TYR A 234 32.58 6.37 -0.49
N HIS A 235 33.15 6.87 0.60
CA HIS A 235 33.01 6.26 1.90
C HIS A 235 31.67 6.65 2.52
N VAL A 236 31.11 5.76 3.35
CA VAL A 236 29.83 5.99 4.03
C VAL A 236 29.93 5.76 5.56
N GLY A 237 31.16 5.75 6.09
CA GLY A 237 31.40 5.55 7.53
C GLY A 237 30.83 4.23 8.00
N THR A 238 30.04 4.27 9.09
CA THR A 238 29.33 3.11 9.65
C THR A 238 27.94 2.93 9.11
N SER A 239 27.53 3.68 8.06
CA SER A 239 26.23 3.52 7.41
C SER A 239 26.07 2.11 6.87
N LEU A 240 24.89 1.51 7.12
CA LEU A 240 24.60 0.16 6.63
C LEU A 240 24.27 0.18 5.14
N PHE A 241 24.84 -0.76 4.41
CA PHE A 241 24.50 -1.03 3.02
C PHE A 241 24.76 -2.50 2.69
N GLU A 242 24.14 -2.96 1.61
CA GLU A 242 24.25 -4.34 1.17
C GLU A 242 25.46 -4.52 0.26
N ALA A 243 26.59 -4.97 0.80
CA ALA A 243 27.86 -5.06 0.08
C ALA A 243 27.79 -5.92 -1.20
N ASP A 244 26.93 -6.94 -1.21
CA ASP A 244 26.69 -7.82 -2.36
C ASP A 244 25.86 -7.19 -3.48
N LYS A 245 25.31 -5.98 -3.27
CA LYS A 245 24.45 -5.26 -4.23
C LYS A 245 25.14 -4.05 -4.89
N VAL A 246 26.42 -3.83 -4.64
CA VAL A 246 27.14 -2.66 -5.19
C VAL A 246 27.17 -2.69 -6.72
N GLU A 247 27.42 -3.84 -7.33
CA GLU A 247 27.42 -3.97 -8.80
C GLU A 247 26.01 -3.72 -9.38
N LEU A 248 24.97 -4.17 -8.68
CA LEU A 248 23.59 -3.88 -9.07
C LEU A 248 23.29 -2.38 -9.02
N ALA A 249 23.78 -1.68 -7.99
CA ALA A 249 23.64 -0.22 -7.89
C ALA A 249 24.31 0.50 -9.07
N LYS A 250 25.50 0.04 -9.49
CA LYS A 250 26.17 0.56 -10.68
C LYS A 250 25.36 0.33 -11.95
N GLU A 251 24.77 -0.85 -12.11
CA GLU A 251 23.89 -1.18 -13.24
C GLU A 251 22.66 -0.27 -13.28
N MET A 252 22.05 0.00 -12.13
CA MET A 252 20.89 0.90 -12.04
C MET A 252 21.25 2.33 -12.43
N MET A 253 22.39 2.84 -11.97
CA MET A 253 22.87 4.17 -12.36
C MET A 253 23.15 4.24 -13.86
N GLN A 254 23.73 3.20 -14.45
CA GLN A 254 23.98 3.13 -15.88
C GLN A 254 22.67 3.06 -16.67
N LYS A 255 21.69 2.29 -16.19
CA LYS A 255 20.36 2.23 -16.80
C LYS A 255 19.69 3.60 -16.82
N ALA A 256 19.82 4.37 -15.74
CA ALA A 256 19.31 5.74 -15.68
C ALA A 256 19.93 6.63 -16.77
N VAL A 257 21.25 6.54 -16.97
CA VAL A 257 21.94 7.26 -18.05
C VAL A 257 21.41 6.81 -19.42
N ASP A 258 21.32 5.52 -19.66
CA ASP A 258 20.89 4.94 -20.94
C ASP A 258 19.44 5.32 -21.29
N LYS A 259 18.59 5.46 -20.28
CA LYS A 259 17.17 5.84 -20.42
C LYS A 259 16.95 7.37 -20.43
N GLY A 260 17.98 8.15 -20.20
CA GLY A 260 17.86 9.61 -20.10
C GLY A 260 17.12 10.09 -18.87
N VAL A 261 17.12 9.30 -17.80
CA VAL A 261 16.48 9.63 -16.52
C VAL A 261 17.40 10.53 -15.71
N ASN A 262 16.85 11.62 -15.17
CA ASN A 262 17.54 12.46 -14.19
C ASN A 262 17.55 11.73 -12.84
N PHE A 263 18.68 11.10 -12.51
CA PHE A 263 18.86 10.32 -11.29
C PHE A 263 19.52 11.16 -10.21
N LEU A 264 18.77 11.48 -9.15
CA LEU A 264 19.24 12.36 -8.08
C LEU A 264 19.52 11.59 -6.79
N LEU A 265 20.72 11.76 -6.28
CA LEU A 265 21.17 11.26 -4.98
C LEU A 265 21.43 12.44 -4.03
N PRO A 266 21.41 12.20 -2.70
CA PRO A 266 21.79 13.24 -1.76
C PRO A 266 23.22 13.78 -2.00
N ILE A 267 23.36 15.09 -2.00
CA ILE A 267 24.66 15.77 -2.13
C ILE A 267 25.26 16.15 -0.79
N ASP A 268 24.44 16.17 0.26
CA ASP A 268 24.85 16.33 1.65
C ASP A 268 23.96 15.45 2.54
N ASN A 269 24.44 15.18 3.75
CA ASN A 269 23.76 14.28 4.68
C ASN A 269 23.87 14.81 6.10
N VAL A 270 22.81 14.60 6.88
CA VAL A 270 22.87 14.69 8.34
C VAL A 270 23.35 13.33 8.83
N ILE A 271 24.44 13.34 9.59
CA ILE A 271 25.08 12.13 10.11
C ILE A 271 25.13 12.16 11.63
N SER A 272 25.22 10.99 12.25
CA SER A 272 25.39 10.84 13.68
C SER A 272 26.48 9.79 14.00
N ASN A 273 26.99 9.84 15.25
CA ASN A 273 28.02 8.91 15.71
C ASN A 273 27.43 7.58 16.22
N GLU A 274 26.12 7.50 16.37
CA GLU A 274 25.40 6.29 16.78
C GLU A 274 23.96 6.34 16.28
N PHE A 275 23.32 5.18 16.17
CA PHE A 275 21.90 5.09 15.82
C PHE A 275 21.05 5.28 17.08
N ALA A 276 20.78 6.54 17.44
CA ALA A 276 19.99 6.91 18.61
C ALA A 276 19.30 8.26 18.39
N GLU A 277 18.12 8.44 18.99
CA GLU A 277 17.32 9.66 18.86
C GLU A 277 18.07 10.92 19.26
N ASN A 278 18.83 10.84 20.36
CA ASN A 278 19.58 11.97 20.93
C ASN A 278 21.08 11.90 20.63
N ALA A 279 21.48 11.17 19.58
CA ALA A 279 22.87 11.10 19.17
C ALA A 279 23.39 12.47 18.72
N GLU A 280 24.69 12.69 18.90
CA GLU A 280 25.37 13.83 18.31
C GLU A 280 25.24 13.79 16.80
N TYR A 281 24.91 14.90 16.17
CA TYR A 281 24.72 14.97 14.73
C TYR A 281 25.36 16.21 14.11
N LYS A 282 25.71 16.09 12.84
CA LYS A 282 26.24 17.18 12.02
C LYS A 282 25.92 16.96 10.55
N THR A 283 26.10 17.99 9.74
CA THR A 283 25.92 17.91 8.28
C THR A 283 27.28 17.82 7.59
N ILE A 284 27.39 16.92 6.60
CA ILE A 284 28.58 16.76 5.76
C ILE A 284 28.18 16.64 4.30
N ASN A 285 29.11 16.92 3.38
CA ASN A 285 28.93 16.59 1.98
C ASN A 285 28.96 15.07 1.78
N SER A 286 28.25 14.55 0.80
CA SER A 286 28.11 13.10 0.59
C SER A 286 29.43 12.37 0.29
N ASP A 287 30.43 13.05 -0.24
CA ASP A 287 31.76 12.52 -0.52
C ASP A 287 32.76 12.69 0.64
N GLU A 288 32.30 13.18 1.79
CA GLU A 288 33.16 13.54 2.94
C GLU A 288 32.73 12.83 4.24
N PHE A 289 32.23 11.61 4.16
CA PHE A 289 31.84 10.84 5.35
C PHE A 289 33.04 10.54 6.24
N PRO A 290 33.04 10.98 7.49
CA PRO A 290 34.09 10.62 8.43
C PRO A 290 33.92 9.19 8.95
N ASP A 291 35.02 8.56 9.36
CA ASP A 291 34.99 7.26 10.03
C ASP A 291 34.18 7.32 11.33
N GLY A 292 33.45 6.25 11.61
CA GLY A 292 32.67 6.13 12.85
C GLY A 292 31.34 6.87 12.85
N TRP A 293 30.97 7.52 11.74
CA TRP A 293 29.69 8.23 11.59
C TRP A 293 28.80 7.55 10.55
N MET A 294 27.50 7.67 10.74
CA MET A 294 26.48 7.07 9.87
C MET A 294 25.50 8.11 9.37
N GLY A 295 24.97 7.90 8.17
CA GLY A 295 23.91 8.74 7.62
C GLY A 295 22.58 8.53 8.35
N MET A 296 21.88 9.64 8.62
CA MET A 296 20.59 9.63 9.33
C MET A 296 19.48 10.36 8.57
N ASP A 297 19.85 11.30 7.69
CA ASP A 297 18.88 12.07 6.89
C ASP A 297 19.61 12.75 5.74
N ILE A 298 18.87 13.25 4.78
CA ILE A 298 19.38 14.13 3.75
C ILE A 298 19.63 15.52 4.32
N GLY A 299 20.69 16.17 3.82
CA GLY A 299 21.08 17.50 4.29
C GLY A 299 20.31 18.64 3.65
N PRO A 300 20.55 19.89 4.10
CA PRO A 300 19.80 21.06 3.63
C PRO A 300 19.99 21.36 2.14
N LYS A 301 21.17 21.14 1.58
CA LYS A 301 21.41 21.31 0.12
C LYS A 301 20.64 20.30 -0.70
N THR A 302 20.55 19.07 -0.21
CA THR A 302 19.77 17.99 -0.84
C THR A 302 18.29 18.30 -0.81
N ARG A 303 17.78 18.81 0.31
CA ARG A 303 16.37 19.22 0.44
C ARG A 303 15.98 20.23 -0.62
N GLU A 304 16.83 21.22 -0.85
CA GLU A 304 16.64 22.22 -1.91
C GLU A 304 16.72 21.60 -3.31
N LEU A 305 17.73 20.76 -3.55
CA LEU A 305 17.89 20.05 -4.83
C LEU A 305 16.65 19.22 -5.17
N PHE A 306 16.14 18.45 -4.20
CA PHE A 306 14.97 17.61 -4.38
C PHE A 306 13.70 18.44 -4.55
N ALA A 307 13.53 19.49 -3.76
CA ALA A 307 12.39 20.40 -3.89
C ALA A 307 12.34 21.05 -5.28
N ASN A 308 13.49 21.47 -5.82
CA ASN A 308 13.56 22.03 -7.15
C ASN A 308 13.21 21.02 -8.25
N ALA A 309 13.59 19.76 -8.07
CA ALA A 309 13.26 18.69 -9.00
C ALA A 309 11.76 18.32 -8.97
N ILE A 310 11.13 18.45 -7.81
CA ILE A 310 9.70 18.18 -7.62
C ILE A 310 8.83 19.34 -8.15
N LYS A 311 9.32 20.56 -8.03
CA LYS A 311 8.62 21.75 -8.51
C LYS A 311 8.32 21.66 -10.00
N GLY A 312 7.09 21.94 -10.38
CA GLY A 312 6.67 21.89 -11.79
C GLY A 312 6.41 20.49 -12.34
N SER A 313 6.49 19.45 -11.51
CA SER A 313 6.15 18.09 -11.92
C SER A 313 4.65 17.97 -12.24
N GLY A 314 4.30 17.07 -13.17
CA GLY A 314 2.91 16.75 -13.49
C GLY A 314 2.37 15.64 -12.63
N THR A 315 3.21 14.65 -12.33
CA THR A 315 2.88 13.50 -11.48
C THR A 315 4.04 13.17 -10.57
N VAL A 316 3.76 12.87 -9.31
CA VAL A 316 4.75 12.46 -8.31
C VAL A 316 4.32 11.13 -7.71
N ILE A 317 5.24 10.16 -7.67
CA ILE A 317 5.10 8.91 -6.92
C ILE A 317 6.14 8.94 -5.80
N TRP A 318 5.71 8.85 -4.56
CA TRP A 318 6.63 8.85 -3.42
C TRP A 318 6.41 7.63 -2.54
N ASN A 319 7.48 6.88 -2.28
CA ASN A 319 7.47 5.72 -1.39
C ASN A 319 8.77 5.65 -0.58
N GLY A 320 8.65 5.84 0.72
CA GLY A 320 9.73 5.70 1.69
C GLY A 320 10.31 7.02 2.20
N PRO A 321 10.74 7.06 3.47
CA PRO A 321 11.28 8.26 4.11
C PRO A 321 12.68 8.60 3.59
N MET A 322 13.08 9.86 3.76
CA MET A 322 14.40 10.36 3.37
C MET A 322 15.46 10.19 4.47
N GLY A 323 15.03 9.87 5.67
CA GLY A 323 15.86 9.66 6.85
C GLY A 323 15.10 8.93 7.94
N VAL A 324 15.62 8.97 9.17
CA VAL A 324 14.98 8.34 10.36
C VAL A 324 13.88 9.28 10.85
N ALA A 325 12.77 9.33 10.11
CA ALA A 325 11.73 10.34 10.25
C ALA A 325 10.94 10.28 11.56
N GLU A 326 11.01 9.18 12.29
CA GLU A 326 10.43 9.05 13.63
C GLU A 326 11.14 9.91 14.69
N TRP A 327 12.36 10.35 14.41
CA TRP A 327 13.16 11.20 15.31
C TRP A 327 13.29 12.62 14.75
N ASP A 328 12.95 13.61 15.55
CA ASP A 328 12.85 15.01 15.11
C ASP A 328 14.13 15.56 14.44
N HIS A 329 15.30 15.20 14.97
CA HIS A 329 16.59 15.64 14.41
C HIS A 329 16.85 15.09 13.01
N PHE A 330 16.18 14.02 12.63
CA PHE A 330 16.39 13.28 11.38
C PHE A 330 15.12 13.21 10.50
N ALA A 331 14.12 14.03 10.82
CA ALA A 331 12.86 14.13 10.09
C ALA A 331 12.85 15.25 9.03
N GLY A 332 13.82 16.15 9.07
CA GLY A 332 13.80 17.36 8.26
C GLY A 332 13.78 17.10 6.75
N GLY A 333 14.46 16.04 6.29
CA GLY A 333 14.46 15.68 4.88
C GLY A 333 13.10 15.18 4.40
N THR A 334 12.46 14.31 5.18
CA THR A 334 11.12 13.80 4.88
C THR A 334 10.09 14.93 4.91
N ILE A 335 10.19 15.85 5.87
CA ILE A 335 9.34 17.04 5.95
C ILE A 335 9.50 17.92 4.71
N ALA A 336 10.74 18.16 4.28
CA ALA A 336 11.02 18.98 3.10
C ALA A 336 10.44 18.37 1.82
N VAL A 337 10.55 17.06 1.65
CA VAL A 337 9.97 16.35 0.51
C VAL A 337 8.44 16.41 0.56
N ALA A 338 7.82 16.15 1.70
CA ALA A 338 6.36 16.24 1.87
C ALA A 338 5.85 17.64 1.52
N THR A 339 6.55 18.69 1.96
CA THR A 339 6.20 20.09 1.68
C THR A 339 6.31 20.37 0.19
N ALA A 340 7.41 19.95 -0.44
CA ALA A 340 7.62 20.15 -1.88
C ALA A 340 6.54 19.45 -2.73
N VAL A 341 6.16 18.24 -2.36
CA VAL A 341 5.08 17.51 -3.05
C VAL A 341 3.74 18.19 -2.86
N ALA A 342 3.42 18.63 -1.63
CA ALA A 342 2.20 19.36 -1.34
C ALA A 342 2.07 20.67 -2.14
N ASP A 343 3.18 21.38 -2.33
CA ASP A 343 3.22 22.66 -3.02
C ASP A 343 3.36 22.53 -4.55
N SER A 344 3.61 21.34 -5.06
CA SER A 344 3.92 21.12 -6.48
C SER A 344 2.72 21.29 -7.43
N GLY A 345 1.52 21.11 -6.93
CA GLY A 345 0.32 21.05 -7.78
C GLY A 345 0.23 19.80 -8.65
N ALA A 346 1.14 18.84 -8.48
CA ALA A 346 1.17 17.59 -9.22
C ALA A 346 0.06 16.62 -8.76
N ILE A 347 -0.26 15.67 -9.63
CA ILE A 347 -0.99 14.47 -9.22
C ILE A 347 -0.02 13.68 -8.35
N SER A 348 -0.29 13.60 -7.05
CA SER A 348 0.63 13.03 -6.07
C SER A 348 0.10 11.73 -5.48
N ILE A 349 0.92 10.69 -5.54
CA ILE A 349 0.59 9.35 -5.06
C ILE A 349 1.61 8.97 -4.01
N ILE A 350 1.14 8.78 -2.78
CA ILE A 350 1.98 8.49 -1.63
C ILE A 350 1.79 7.03 -1.25
N GLY A 351 2.87 6.28 -1.20
CA GLY A 351 2.90 4.90 -0.73
C GLY A 351 3.84 4.71 0.44
N GLY A 352 3.66 3.62 1.17
CA GLY A 352 4.48 3.30 2.34
C GLY A 352 4.00 3.97 3.63
N GLY A 353 4.12 3.23 4.74
CA GLY A 353 3.61 3.68 6.04
C GLY A 353 4.27 4.95 6.56
N ASP A 354 5.59 5.05 6.43
CA ASP A 354 6.35 6.19 6.94
C ASP A 354 6.08 7.47 6.16
N SER A 355 6.00 7.39 4.84
CA SER A 355 5.66 8.52 3.98
C SER A 355 4.24 9.02 4.25
N ALA A 356 3.28 8.09 4.33
CA ALA A 356 1.89 8.40 4.64
C ALA A 356 1.76 9.03 6.02
N ALA A 357 2.46 8.50 7.03
CA ALA A 357 2.47 9.04 8.38
C ALA A 357 3.03 10.46 8.44
N ALA A 358 4.12 10.73 7.72
CA ALA A 358 4.72 12.07 7.63
C ALA A 358 3.74 13.08 7.02
N VAL A 359 3.10 12.71 5.92
CA VAL A 359 2.11 13.55 5.24
C VAL A 359 0.92 13.86 6.16
N GLN A 360 0.41 12.87 6.88
CA GLN A 360 -0.70 13.02 7.82
C GLN A 360 -0.31 13.88 9.02
N LYS A 361 0.85 13.63 9.61
CA LYS A 361 1.35 14.39 10.77
C LYS A 361 1.53 15.88 10.44
N LEU A 362 1.97 16.20 9.24
CA LEU A 362 2.16 17.58 8.78
C LEU A 362 0.87 18.25 8.33
N GLY A 363 -0.26 17.55 8.33
CA GLY A 363 -1.55 18.08 7.87
C GLY A 363 -1.64 18.25 6.35
N PHE A 364 -0.85 17.52 5.57
CA PHE A 364 -0.81 17.62 4.10
C PHE A 364 -1.63 16.54 3.39
N ALA A 365 -2.34 15.68 4.12
CA ALA A 365 -3.12 14.59 3.53
C ALA A 365 -4.10 15.08 2.45
N ASP A 366 -4.79 16.19 2.71
CA ASP A 366 -5.75 16.77 1.76
C ASP A 366 -5.10 17.41 0.53
N LYS A 367 -3.81 17.64 0.56
CA LYS A 367 -3.03 18.17 -0.56
C LYS A 367 -2.47 17.09 -1.47
N MET A 368 -2.57 15.83 -1.06
CA MET A 368 -2.14 14.67 -1.85
C MET A 368 -3.33 14.13 -2.64
N SER A 369 -3.09 13.75 -3.89
CA SER A 369 -4.15 13.20 -4.74
C SER A 369 -4.61 11.83 -4.27
N HIS A 370 -3.67 10.99 -3.84
CA HIS A 370 -3.94 9.65 -3.34
C HIS A 370 -2.87 9.20 -2.34
N ILE A 371 -3.31 8.68 -1.21
CA ILE A 371 -2.45 8.01 -0.23
C ILE A 371 -2.82 6.53 -0.27
N SER A 372 -1.91 5.70 -0.81
CA SER A 372 -2.15 4.27 -0.92
C SER A 372 -2.15 3.59 0.44
N THR A 373 -3.10 2.69 0.65
CA THR A 373 -3.20 1.85 1.84
C THR A 373 -2.60 0.46 1.63
N GLY A 374 -2.04 0.21 0.44
CA GLY A 374 -1.70 -1.15 -0.02
C GLY A 374 -0.41 -1.75 0.51
N GLY A 375 0.48 -0.98 1.12
CA GLY A 375 1.75 -1.53 1.62
C GLY A 375 2.52 -2.34 0.56
N GLY A 376 2.68 -3.66 0.79
CA GLY A 376 3.36 -4.57 -0.14
C GLY A 376 2.69 -4.67 -1.51
N ALA A 377 1.37 -4.59 -1.57
CA ALA A 377 0.64 -4.59 -2.84
C ALA A 377 0.97 -3.35 -3.68
N SER A 378 1.11 -2.18 -3.04
CA SER A 378 1.53 -0.95 -3.73
C SER A 378 2.92 -1.09 -4.33
N LEU A 379 3.86 -1.67 -3.59
CA LEU A 379 5.22 -1.90 -4.08
C LEU A 379 5.22 -2.87 -5.27
N GLU A 380 4.51 -3.99 -5.19
CA GLU A 380 4.41 -4.94 -6.29
C GLU A 380 3.74 -4.33 -7.52
N PHE A 381 2.76 -3.47 -7.32
CA PHE A 381 2.14 -2.74 -8.43
C PHE A 381 3.15 -1.80 -9.10
N LEU A 382 3.94 -1.07 -8.31
CA LEU A 382 5.00 -0.18 -8.81
C LEU A 382 6.14 -0.96 -9.50
N GLU A 383 6.35 -2.22 -9.16
CA GLU A 383 7.27 -3.11 -9.87
C GLU A 383 6.76 -3.52 -11.26
N GLY A 384 5.52 -3.19 -11.59
CA GLY A 384 4.88 -3.60 -12.84
C GLY A 384 4.33 -5.02 -12.81
N LYS A 385 4.27 -5.64 -11.63
CA LYS A 385 3.70 -6.98 -11.48
C LYS A 385 2.20 -6.96 -11.60
N GLU A 386 1.66 -8.03 -12.18
CA GLU A 386 0.23 -8.29 -12.18
C GLU A 386 -0.18 -8.78 -10.80
N LEU A 387 -1.13 -8.08 -10.16
CA LEU A 387 -1.64 -8.47 -8.84
C LEU A 387 -2.76 -9.50 -9.02
N PRO A 388 -2.67 -10.71 -8.43
CA PRO A 388 -3.67 -11.77 -8.63
C PRO A 388 -5.09 -11.35 -8.29
N GLY A 389 -5.27 -10.60 -7.21
CA GLY A 389 -6.59 -10.13 -6.78
C GLY A 389 -7.22 -9.10 -7.72
N ILE A 390 -6.43 -8.42 -8.54
CA ILE A 390 -6.91 -7.50 -9.58
C ILE A 390 -7.07 -8.24 -10.90
N ALA A 391 -6.09 -9.07 -11.27
CA ALA A 391 -6.12 -9.83 -12.51
C ALA A 391 -7.35 -10.74 -12.61
N ALA A 392 -7.81 -11.28 -11.49
CA ALA A 392 -9.00 -12.14 -11.42
C ALA A 392 -10.33 -11.40 -11.66
N LEU A 393 -10.34 -10.06 -11.61
CA LEU A 393 -11.55 -9.27 -11.84
C LEU A 393 -11.90 -9.20 -13.32
N ASN A 394 -13.20 -9.05 -13.61
CA ASN A 394 -13.69 -8.96 -14.97
C ASN A 394 -13.27 -7.65 -15.65
N ASP A 395 -12.92 -7.74 -16.91
CA ASP A 395 -12.65 -6.58 -17.75
C ASP A 395 -13.96 -5.90 -18.20
N LYS A 396 -13.89 -4.59 -18.47
CA LYS A 396 -14.99 -3.81 -19.04
C LYS A 396 -15.32 -4.25 -20.45
#